data_b461c183be08b0994db95df0f87e6183
#
_entry.id   b461c183be08b0994db95df0f87e6183
#
_cell.length_a   1.000
_cell.length_b   1.000
_cell.length_c   1.000
_cell.angle_alpha   90.00
_cell.angle_beta   90.00
_cell.angle_gamma   90.00
#
_symmetry.space_group_name_H-M   'P 1'
#
loop_
_entity.id
_entity.type
_entity.pdbx_description
1 polymer ?
#
loop_
_entity_poly.entity_id
_entity_poly.type
_entity_poly.pdbx_seq_one_letter_code
_entity_poly.pdbx_strand_id
1 'polypeptide(L)'
;MKEEIQKFFKGDVDDSEETLLKYSHDASIFEIRPKLVLFPKDSEDVKNLVKWVNENKEKFGELSITCRCAGTDMSGGAIGESLILDFTKYMNKLIDFEVAEPDALVQVLGSPRDYARPDHSQEHAGTTTITVEPGMFYRDFEKITLEKNMILPCYTASKDLNAMGGMYGNNSGGERTLKYGQVQDFVIEAKAIFSDGNEYVVKQLTEE
;
A
#
# COMPACT_ATOMS: atom_id res chain seq x y z
N MET A 1 4.95 15.75 21.74
CA MET A 1 4.75 14.70 20.72
C MET A 1 5.54 14.99 19.44
N LYS A 2 5.23 16.03 18.67
CA LYS A 2 5.95 16.38 17.43
C LYS A 2 7.46 16.43 17.60
N GLU A 3 7.96 17.22 18.55
CA GLU A 3 9.39 17.37 18.83
C GLU A 3 10.08 16.06 19.24
N GLU A 4 9.37 15.13 19.86
CA GLU A 4 9.93 13.82 20.23
C GLU A 4 10.07 12.93 18.99
N ILE A 5 9.06 12.92 18.12
CA ILE A 5 9.08 12.16 16.88
C ILE A 5 10.16 12.70 15.94
N GLN A 6 10.30 14.00 15.80
CA GLN A 6 11.33 14.64 14.97
C GLN A 6 12.78 14.27 15.34
N LYS A 7 13.03 13.73 16.53
CA LYS A 7 14.38 13.31 16.93
C LYS A 7 14.88 12.04 16.23
N PHE A 8 13.97 11.19 15.78
CA PHE A 8 14.32 9.90 15.15
C PHE A 8 13.71 9.71 13.76
N PHE A 9 12.69 10.46 13.43
CA PHE A 9 11.96 10.35 12.15
C PHE A 9 12.63 11.23 11.09
N LYS A 10 13.12 10.62 10.01
CA LYS A 10 13.85 11.30 8.93
C LYS A 10 12.93 12.04 7.97
N GLY A 11 11.68 11.60 7.92
CA GLY A 11 10.66 12.18 7.08
C GLY A 11 10.08 13.46 7.64
N ASP A 12 9.02 13.97 7.02
CA ASP A 12 8.36 15.18 7.48
C ASP A 12 7.33 14.88 8.56
N VAL A 13 7.19 15.79 9.50
CA VAL A 13 6.23 15.75 10.61
C VAL A 13 5.50 17.07 10.64
N ASP A 14 4.21 17.07 10.29
CA ASP A 14 3.42 18.27 10.08
C ASP A 14 2.15 18.29 10.96
N ASP A 15 1.96 19.39 11.67
CA ASP A 15 0.77 19.72 12.47
C ASP A 15 0.17 21.07 12.08
N SER A 16 0.51 21.58 10.89
CA SER A 16 -0.08 22.81 10.39
C SER A 16 -1.59 22.65 10.19
N GLU A 17 -2.32 23.72 10.45
CA GLU A 17 -3.78 23.74 10.31
C GLU A 17 -4.24 23.29 8.93
N GLU A 18 -3.54 23.75 7.88
CA GLU A 18 -3.81 23.39 6.51
C GLU A 18 -3.66 21.88 6.28
N THR A 19 -2.57 21.28 6.76
CA THR A 19 -2.33 19.83 6.64
C THR A 19 -3.33 19.03 7.44
N LEU A 20 -3.60 19.39 8.70
CA LEU A 20 -4.56 18.67 9.51
C LEU A 20 -5.98 18.71 8.91
N LEU A 21 -6.39 19.85 8.36
CA LEU A 21 -7.67 19.96 7.67
C LEU A 21 -7.71 19.10 6.40
N LYS A 22 -6.66 19.12 5.57
CA LYS A 22 -6.55 18.27 4.38
C LYS A 22 -6.65 16.78 4.69
N TYR A 23 -6.04 16.33 5.79
CA TYR A 23 -6.00 14.92 6.19
C TYR A 23 -7.16 14.50 7.10
N SER A 24 -8.07 15.42 7.45
CA SER A 24 -9.31 15.08 8.17
C SER A 24 -10.35 14.41 7.28
N HIS A 25 -10.16 14.42 5.96
CA HIS A 25 -11.05 13.85 4.96
C HIS A 25 -10.37 12.76 4.13
N ASP A 26 -11.15 11.81 3.65
CA ASP A 26 -10.85 10.90 2.55
C ASP A 26 -11.99 10.94 1.53
N ALA A 27 -12.21 9.90 0.75
CA ALA A 27 -13.34 9.85 -0.19
C ALA A 27 -14.66 9.42 0.48
N SER A 28 -14.68 9.21 1.80
CA SER A 28 -15.90 8.93 2.56
C SER A 28 -16.67 10.21 2.89
N ILE A 29 -17.80 10.05 3.56
CA ILE A 29 -18.59 11.17 4.10
C ILE A 29 -18.13 11.60 5.50
N PHE A 30 -17.12 10.96 6.06
CA PHE A 30 -16.65 11.20 7.41
C PHE A 30 -15.59 12.29 7.45
N GLU A 31 -15.53 12.97 8.59
CA GLU A 31 -14.48 13.93 8.92
C GLU A 31 -13.91 13.58 10.30
N ILE A 32 -12.62 13.27 10.35
CA ILE A 32 -11.90 12.97 11.59
C ILE A 32 -10.57 13.70 11.57
N ARG A 33 -10.40 14.69 12.44
CA ARG A 33 -9.19 15.50 12.48
C ARG A 33 -8.04 14.78 13.18
N PRO A 34 -6.90 14.56 12.51
CA PRO A 34 -5.72 13.97 13.12
C PRO A 34 -5.00 14.95 14.05
N LYS A 35 -4.17 14.41 14.94
CA LYS A 35 -3.24 15.21 15.76
C LYS A 35 -1.97 15.57 15.02
N LEU A 36 -1.54 14.72 14.09
CA LEU A 36 -0.26 14.86 13.38
C LEU A 36 -0.28 14.06 12.09
N VAL A 37 0.37 14.60 11.05
CA VAL A 37 0.60 13.91 9.78
C VAL A 37 2.09 13.69 9.59
N LEU A 38 2.47 12.46 9.22
CA LEU A 38 3.85 12.05 9.03
C LEU A 38 4.05 11.47 7.62
N PHE A 39 5.18 11.80 7.02
CA PHE A 39 5.58 11.36 5.68
C PHE A 39 6.89 10.58 5.77
N PRO A 40 6.86 9.26 5.91
CA PRO A 40 8.06 8.45 6.09
C PRO A 40 8.92 8.43 4.82
N LYS A 41 10.24 8.43 4.99
CA LYS A 41 11.19 8.29 3.89
C LYS A 41 11.55 6.84 3.58
N ASP A 42 11.50 6.00 4.59
CA ASP A 42 11.90 4.58 4.48
C ASP A 42 11.21 3.73 5.55
N SER A 43 11.41 2.41 5.50
CA SER A 43 10.85 1.47 6.45
C SER A 43 11.38 1.67 7.89
N GLU A 44 12.56 2.25 8.06
CA GLU A 44 13.10 2.54 9.38
C GLU A 44 12.30 3.63 10.09
N ASP A 45 11.85 4.65 9.37
CA ASP A 45 10.95 5.66 9.93
C ASP A 45 9.66 5.01 10.47
N VAL A 46 9.09 4.09 9.71
CA VAL A 46 7.86 3.37 10.09
C VAL A 46 8.10 2.50 11.33
N LYS A 47 9.18 1.69 11.34
CA LYS A 47 9.54 0.83 12.48
C LYS A 47 9.73 1.64 13.75
N ASN A 48 10.50 2.72 13.67
CA ASN A 48 10.80 3.57 14.80
C ASN A 48 9.54 4.27 15.31
N LEU A 49 8.65 4.70 14.41
CA LEU A 49 7.36 5.30 14.80
C LEU A 49 6.46 4.29 15.53
N VAL A 50 6.34 3.06 15.02
CA VAL A 50 5.54 2.01 15.68
C VAL A 50 6.06 1.71 17.08
N LYS A 51 7.38 1.55 17.25
CA LYS A 51 8.01 1.34 18.56
C LYS A 51 7.75 2.51 19.50
N TRP A 52 7.96 3.73 19.02
CA TRP A 52 7.72 4.94 19.80
C TRP A 52 6.24 5.06 20.24
N VAL A 53 5.29 4.75 19.36
CA VAL A 53 3.85 4.74 19.71
C VAL A 53 3.56 3.72 20.80
N ASN A 54 4.11 2.51 20.71
CA ASN A 54 3.93 1.48 21.73
C ASN A 54 4.43 1.90 23.10
N GLU A 55 5.59 2.56 23.14
CA GLU A 55 6.23 3.02 24.38
C GLU A 55 5.54 4.24 25.01
N ASN A 56 4.79 5.00 24.22
CA ASN A 56 4.23 6.29 24.65
C ASN A 56 2.69 6.32 24.71
N LYS A 57 2.00 5.18 24.54
CA LYS A 57 0.53 5.10 24.60
C LYS A 57 -0.05 5.69 25.88
N GLU A 58 0.53 5.37 27.02
CA GLU A 58 0.08 5.86 28.32
C GLU A 58 0.32 7.37 28.49
N LYS A 59 1.44 7.88 27.97
CA LYS A 59 1.85 9.28 28.10
C LYS A 59 0.96 10.25 27.31
N PHE A 60 0.57 9.87 26.11
CA PHE A 60 -0.21 10.74 25.19
C PHE A 60 -1.66 10.32 25.01
N GLY A 61 -2.12 9.29 25.76
CA GLY A 61 -3.45 8.70 25.60
C GLY A 61 -3.63 8.10 24.21
N GLU A 62 -4.45 7.13 24.07
CA GLU A 62 -4.93 6.45 22.85
C GLU A 62 -4.20 6.79 21.51
N LEU A 63 -2.86 6.64 21.50
CA LEU A 63 -2.10 6.82 20.26
C LEU A 63 -2.37 5.66 19.31
N SER A 64 -2.67 6.00 18.08
CA SER A 64 -2.83 5.06 16.97
C SER A 64 -2.15 5.60 15.72
N ILE A 65 -1.80 4.69 14.81
CA ILE A 65 -1.28 5.03 13.48
C ILE A 65 -2.33 4.60 12.47
N THR A 66 -2.79 5.54 11.66
CA THR A 66 -3.61 5.28 10.50
C THR A 66 -2.74 5.39 9.26
N CYS A 67 -2.52 4.27 8.57
CA CYS A 67 -1.80 4.26 7.30
C CYS A 67 -2.67 4.86 6.20
N ARG A 68 -2.06 5.74 5.40
CA ARG A 68 -2.73 6.40 4.29
C ARG A 68 -1.84 6.44 3.06
N CYS A 69 -2.44 6.20 1.92
CA CYS A 69 -1.88 6.55 0.63
C CYS A 69 -2.67 7.72 0.02
N ALA A 70 -3.36 7.51 -1.09
CA ALA A 70 -4.09 8.58 -1.77
C ALA A 70 -5.40 9.04 -1.07
N GLY A 71 -5.86 8.32 -0.06
CA GLY A 71 -7.10 8.66 0.65
C GLY A 71 -8.37 8.47 -0.19
N THR A 72 -8.37 7.50 -1.10
CA THR A 72 -9.51 7.18 -1.98
C THR A 72 -10.49 6.18 -1.38
N ASP A 73 -10.30 5.83 -0.11
CA ASP A 73 -11.21 4.95 0.61
C ASP A 73 -12.55 5.63 0.89
N MET A 74 -13.65 4.92 0.64
CA MET A 74 -15.01 5.45 0.84
C MET A 74 -15.63 5.02 2.18
N SER A 75 -14.91 4.25 2.99
CA SER A 75 -15.37 3.76 4.28
C SER A 75 -14.75 4.48 5.49
N GLY A 76 -13.86 5.45 5.26
CA GLY A 76 -13.19 6.18 6.34
C GLY A 76 -11.92 5.50 6.86
N GLY A 77 -11.40 4.50 6.16
CA GLY A 77 -10.20 3.76 6.59
C GLY A 77 -8.90 4.55 6.52
N ALA A 78 -8.91 5.69 5.81
CA ALA A 78 -7.72 6.54 5.61
C ALA A 78 -7.69 7.79 6.51
N ILE A 79 -8.63 7.94 7.45
CA ILE A 79 -8.70 9.02 8.42
C ILE A 79 -8.67 8.50 9.85
N GLY A 80 -8.25 9.33 10.81
CA GLY A 80 -8.13 8.91 12.21
C GLY A 80 -7.76 10.08 13.12
N GLU A 81 -8.03 9.92 14.41
CA GLU A 81 -7.89 10.98 15.43
C GLU A 81 -6.44 11.22 15.88
N SER A 82 -5.51 10.32 15.58
CA SER A 82 -4.16 10.36 16.14
C SER A 82 -3.12 10.67 15.08
N LEU A 83 -2.32 9.71 14.67
CA LEU A 83 -1.23 9.89 13.72
C LEU A 83 -1.63 9.36 12.35
N ILE A 84 -1.60 10.21 11.33
CA ILE A 84 -1.72 9.77 9.93
C ILE A 84 -0.33 9.56 9.35
N LEU A 85 -0.09 8.40 8.75
CA LEU A 85 1.17 8.06 8.10
C LEU A 85 0.96 7.94 6.60
N ASP A 86 1.37 8.98 5.85
CA ASP A 86 1.18 9.06 4.40
C ASP A 86 2.45 8.63 3.65
N PHE A 87 2.31 7.58 2.85
CA PHE A 87 3.40 6.99 2.08
C PHE A 87 3.62 7.65 0.71
N THR A 88 2.69 8.46 0.22
CA THR A 88 2.71 8.93 -1.17
C THR A 88 3.82 9.94 -1.47
N LYS A 89 4.34 10.63 -0.44
CA LYS A 89 5.31 11.70 -0.62
C LYS A 89 6.72 11.20 -0.96
N TYR A 90 7.19 10.15 -0.30
CA TYR A 90 8.57 9.69 -0.39
C TYR A 90 8.71 8.21 -0.75
N MET A 91 7.77 7.35 -0.31
CA MET A 91 7.80 5.91 -0.54
C MET A 91 6.91 5.55 -1.75
N ASN A 92 7.26 6.06 -2.93
CA ASN A 92 6.42 5.99 -4.14
C ASN A 92 7.18 5.50 -5.39
N LYS A 93 8.26 4.73 -5.20
CA LYS A 93 9.13 4.29 -6.28
C LYS A 93 8.80 2.90 -6.78
N LEU A 94 9.13 2.65 -8.04
CA LEU A 94 9.37 1.31 -8.54
C LEU A 94 10.71 0.82 -7.96
N ILE A 95 10.69 -0.38 -7.35
CA ILE A 95 11.89 -1.00 -6.79
C ILE A 95 12.50 -1.94 -7.80
N ASP A 96 11.68 -2.81 -8.41
CA ASP A 96 12.14 -3.81 -9.36
C ASP A 96 11.04 -4.19 -10.35
N PHE A 97 11.46 -4.65 -11.55
CA PHE A 97 10.58 -5.11 -12.60
C PHE A 97 11.22 -6.28 -13.36
N GLU A 98 10.93 -7.49 -12.96
CA GLU A 98 11.38 -8.71 -13.59
C GLU A 98 10.33 -9.19 -14.61
N VAL A 99 10.70 -9.16 -15.88
CA VAL A 99 9.83 -9.61 -16.98
C VAL A 99 10.14 -11.08 -17.27
N ALA A 100 9.11 -11.92 -17.20
CA ALA A 100 9.23 -13.32 -17.61
C ALA A 100 9.58 -13.45 -19.10
N GLU A 101 10.33 -14.49 -19.44
CA GLU A 101 10.62 -14.83 -20.83
C GLU A 101 9.32 -15.06 -21.63
N PRO A 102 9.29 -14.69 -22.94
CA PRO A 102 8.08 -14.72 -23.76
C PRO A 102 7.37 -16.08 -23.82
N ASP A 103 8.09 -17.17 -23.72
CA ASP A 103 7.52 -18.53 -23.76
C ASP A 103 6.71 -18.88 -22.51
N ALA A 104 7.02 -18.23 -21.38
CA ALA A 104 6.22 -18.34 -20.16
C ALA A 104 4.90 -17.56 -20.24
N LEU A 105 4.88 -16.45 -20.99
CA LEU A 105 3.68 -15.65 -21.24
C LEU A 105 2.60 -16.39 -22.06
N VAL A 106 3.01 -17.31 -22.94
CA VAL A 106 2.07 -18.09 -23.75
C VAL A 106 1.27 -19.09 -22.89
N GLN A 107 1.81 -19.59 -21.81
CA GLN A 107 1.07 -20.45 -20.88
C GLN A 107 0.09 -19.67 -20.00
N VAL A 108 0.37 -18.39 -19.71
CA VAL A 108 -0.54 -17.49 -18.97
C VAL A 108 -1.71 -17.01 -19.85
N LEU A 109 -1.57 -17.05 -21.19
CA LEU A 109 -2.62 -16.72 -22.15
C LEU A 109 -3.61 -17.88 -22.44
N GLY A 110 -3.56 -18.96 -21.67
CA GLY A 110 -4.59 -20.00 -21.60
C GLY A 110 -5.98 -19.44 -21.37
N SER A 111 -7.02 -20.24 -21.52
CA SER A 111 -8.42 -19.82 -21.55
C SER A 111 -8.80 -18.80 -20.45
N PRO A 112 -9.86 -18.01 -20.64
CA PRO A 112 -10.32 -17.03 -19.62
C PRO A 112 -10.61 -17.60 -18.23
N ARG A 113 -10.66 -18.93 -18.07
CA ARG A 113 -10.76 -19.60 -16.76
C ARG A 113 -9.42 -19.78 -16.05
N ASP A 114 -8.32 -19.76 -16.79
CA ASP A 114 -6.97 -19.96 -16.25
C ASP A 114 -6.39 -18.67 -15.66
N TYR A 115 -7.01 -17.51 -15.95
CA TYR A 115 -6.72 -16.25 -15.24
C TYR A 115 -7.34 -16.15 -13.85
N ALA A 116 -8.25 -17.07 -13.49
CA ALA A 116 -8.94 -17.07 -12.23
C ALA A 116 -8.17 -17.88 -11.19
N ARG A 117 -7.15 -17.30 -10.64
CA ARG A 117 -6.17 -17.72 -9.63
C ARG A 117 -4.92 -18.32 -10.28
N PRO A 118 -3.78 -17.62 -10.22
CA PRO A 118 -2.50 -18.30 -10.35
C PRO A 118 -2.50 -19.47 -9.35
N ASP A 119 -2.14 -20.65 -9.81
CA ASP A 119 -1.88 -21.76 -8.91
C ASP A 119 -0.62 -21.41 -8.11
N HIS A 120 -0.83 -20.91 -6.90
CA HIS A 120 0.23 -20.45 -6.01
C HIS A 120 1.11 -21.58 -5.47
N SER A 121 0.82 -22.85 -5.82
CA SER A 121 1.62 -24.02 -5.48
C SER A 121 2.84 -24.20 -6.39
N GLN A 122 2.90 -23.51 -7.54
CA GLN A 122 4.05 -23.54 -8.44
C GLN A 122 5.01 -22.41 -8.10
N GLU A 123 6.30 -22.69 -8.06
CA GLU A 123 7.34 -21.68 -8.01
C GLU A 123 7.07 -20.64 -9.11
N HIS A 124 7.18 -19.34 -8.80
CA HIS A 124 6.89 -18.22 -9.70
C HIS A 124 7.81 -18.12 -10.92
N ALA A 125 8.46 -19.24 -11.28
CA ALA A 125 9.29 -19.36 -12.47
C ALA A 125 8.45 -19.03 -13.72
N GLY A 126 8.84 -17.98 -14.42
CA GLY A 126 8.14 -17.51 -15.62
C GLY A 126 7.01 -16.51 -15.36
N THR A 127 6.79 -16.05 -14.14
CA THR A 127 5.83 -14.99 -13.82
C THR A 127 6.52 -13.63 -13.87
N THR A 128 5.90 -12.66 -14.57
CA THR A 128 6.35 -11.27 -14.49
C THR A 128 6.02 -10.68 -13.14
N THR A 129 7.02 -10.16 -12.45
CA THR A 129 6.86 -9.57 -11.13
C THR A 129 7.27 -8.10 -11.10
N ILE A 130 6.56 -7.32 -10.31
CA ILE A 130 6.84 -5.90 -10.12
C ILE A 130 6.81 -5.59 -8.63
N THR A 131 7.93 -5.07 -8.13
CA THR A 131 8.05 -4.65 -6.74
C THR A 131 7.98 -3.13 -6.66
N VAL A 132 7.06 -2.62 -5.85
CA VAL A 132 6.81 -1.19 -5.69
C VAL A 132 6.72 -0.78 -4.23
N GLU A 133 6.99 0.48 -3.96
CA GLU A 133 6.70 1.08 -2.66
C GLU A 133 5.20 1.39 -2.51
N PRO A 134 4.65 1.42 -1.29
CA PRO A 134 3.21 1.52 -1.05
C PRO A 134 2.57 2.82 -1.55
N GLY A 135 3.33 3.90 -1.59
CA GLY A 135 2.85 5.22 -2.06
C GLY A 135 2.87 5.41 -3.58
N MET A 136 3.34 4.42 -4.36
CA MET A 136 3.33 4.51 -5.81
C MET A 136 1.90 4.60 -6.34
N PHE A 137 1.61 5.65 -7.11
CA PHE A 137 0.30 5.81 -7.73
C PHE A 137 0.08 4.79 -8.84
N TYR A 138 -1.12 4.20 -8.91
CA TYR A 138 -1.45 3.21 -9.94
C TYR A 138 -1.27 3.77 -11.36
N ARG A 139 -1.65 5.03 -11.60
CA ARG A 139 -1.47 5.69 -12.90
C ARG A 139 -0.02 5.74 -13.39
N ASP A 140 0.94 5.79 -12.47
CA ASP A 140 2.37 5.80 -12.81
C ASP A 140 2.91 4.37 -12.97
N PHE A 141 2.43 3.44 -12.15
CA PHE A 141 2.62 2.00 -12.32
C PHE A 141 2.09 1.53 -13.69
N GLU A 142 0.85 1.90 -14.08
CA GLU A 142 0.23 1.51 -15.34
C GLU A 142 1.02 2.00 -16.56
N LYS A 143 1.57 3.22 -16.52
CA LYS A 143 2.45 3.72 -17.60
C LYS A 143 3.65 2.79 -17.84
N ILE A 144 4.31 2.35 -16.77
CA ILE A 144 5.48 1.48 -16.84
C ILE A 144 5.10 0.10 -17.39
N THR A 145 3.99 -0.47 -16.93
CA THR A 145 3.55 -1.80 -17.39
C THR A 145 3.08 -1.78 -18.84
N LEU A 146 2.42 -0.70 -19.27
CA LEU A 146 1.97 -0.54 -20.65
C LEU A 146 3.14 -0.47 -21.66
N GLU A 147 4.31 0.04 -21.28
CA GLU A 147 5.52 -0.01 -22.12
C GLU A 147 5.96 -1.45 -22.44
N LYS A 148 5.54 -2.41 -21.63
CA LYS A 148 5.76 -3.85 -21.82
C LYS A 148 4.50 -4.59 -22.29
N ASN A 149 3.46 -3.86 -22.75
CA ASN A 149 2.16 -4.40 -23.16
C ASN A 149 1.45 -5.22 -22.06
N MET A 150 1.66 -4.85 -20.80
CA MET A 150 1.05 -5.50 -19.64
C MET A 150 0.12 -4.57 -18.89
N ILE A 151 -0.85 -5.13 -18.19
CA ILE A 151 -1.78 -4.42 -17.33
C ILE A 151 -2.06 -5.26 -16.07
N LEU A 152 -2.17 -4.61 -14.91
CA LEU A 152 -2.70 -5.25 -13.71
C LEU A 152 -4.24 -5.23 -13.80
N PRO A 153 -4.89 -6.39 -14.04
CA PRO A 153 -6.31 -6.38 -14.44
C PRO A 153 -7.30 -6.11 -13.30
N CYS A 154 -6.86 -6.15 -12.05
CA CYS A 154 -7.67 -5.84 -10.87
C CYS A 154 -7.71 -4.34 -10.52
N TYR A 155 -7.37 -3.45 -11.46
CA TYR A 155 -7.41 -2.01 -11.23
C TYR A 155 -8.81 -1.53 -10.83
N THR A 156 -8.85 -0.50 -9.99
CA THR A 156 -10.09 0.08 -9.47
C THR A 156 -10.65 1.20 -10.35
N ALA A 157 -11.90 1.58 -10.15
CA ALA A 157 -12.48 2.76 -10.80
C ALA A 157 -11.71 4.05 -10.48
N SER A 158 -11.06 4.11 -9.31
CA SER A 158 -10.22 5.24 -8.88
C SER A 158 -8.76 5.15 -9.34
N LYS A 159 -8.44 4.36 -10.37
CA LYS A 159 -7.06 4.08 -10.80
C LYS A 159 -6.19 5.31 -11.07
N ASP A 160 -6.79 6.41 -11.48
CA ASP A 160 -6.07 7.66 -11.74
C ASP A 160 -5.68 8.41 -10.45
N LEU A 161 -6.27 8.03 -9.32
CA LEU A 161 -6.12 8.72 -8.03
C LEU A 161 -5.47 7.85 -6.96
N ASN A 162 -5.72 6.53 -6.96
CA ASN A 162 -5.28 5.63 -5.91
C ASN A 162 -3.77 5.29 -5.98
N ALA A 163 -3.27 4.65 -4.92
CA ALA A 163 -1.90 4.17 -4.84
C ALA A 163 -1.85 2.70 -4.40
N MET A 164 -0.76 2.01 -4.74
CA MET A 164 -0.61 0.55 -4.64
C MET A 164 -0.81 0.03 -3.21
N GLY A 165 -0.28 0.69 -2.19
CA GLY A 165 -0.48 0.30 -0.79
C GLY A 165 -1.93 0.41 -0.33
N GLY A 166 -2.68 1.40 -0.82
CA GLY A 166 -4.12 1.52 -0.55
C GLY A 166 -4.91 0.42 -1.26
N MET A 167 -4.54 0.06 -2.49
CA MET A 167 -5.15 -1.06 -3.21
C MET A 167 -4.93 -2.37 -2.46
N TYR A 168 -3.70 -2.60 -1.94
CA TYR A 168 -3.37 -3.77 -1.14
C TYR A 168 -4.17 -3.80 0.17
N GLY A 169 -4.14 -2.72 0.95
CA GLY A 169 -4.80 -2.65 2.26
C GLY A 169 -6.31 -2.86 2.21
N ASN A 170 -6.97 -2.41 1.13
CA ASN A 170 -8.41 -2.57 0.92
C ASN A 170 -8.78 -3.85 0.15
N ASN A 171 -7.79 -4.66 -0.26
CA ASN A 171 -8.01 -5.75 -1.20
C ASN A 171 -8.89 -5.31 -2.37
N SER A 172 -8.48 -4.22 -3.01
CA SER A 172 -9.32 -3.50 -3.97
C SER A 172 -9.65 -4.33 -5.20
N GLY A 173 -10.79 -4.02 -5.79
CA GLY A 173 -11.21 -4.53 -7.08
C GLY A 173 -11.91 -3.42 -7.88
N GLY A 174 -12.24 -3.69 -9.11
CA GLY A 174 -12.88 -2.73 -10.00
C GLY A 174 -13.85 -3.40 -10.97
N GLU A 175 -14.08 -2.77 -12.09
CA GLU A 175 -15.04 -3.23 -13.11
C GLU A 175 -14.77 -4.63 -13.68
N ARG A 176 -13.50 -5.10 -13.57
CA ARG A 176 -13.06 -6.40 -14.09
C ARG A 176 -12.94 -7.50 -13.02
N THR A 177 -13.28 -7.20 -11.78
CA THR A 177 -13.13 -8.12 -10.63
C THR A 177 -13.83 -9.46 -10.84
N LEU A 178 -15.02 -9.48 -11.44
CA LEU A 178 -15.75 -10.72 -11.71
C LEU A 178 -14.97 -11.68 -12.63
N LYS A 179 -14.12 -11.14 -13.49
CA LYS A 179 -13.34 -11.94 -14.43
C LYS A 179 -11.94 -12.25 -13.92
N TYR A 180 -11.29 -11.29 -13.29
CA TYR A 180 -9.86 -11.35 -13.01
C TYR A 180 -9.54 -11.42 -11.50
N GLY A 181 -10.52 -11.27 -10.62
CA GLY A 181 -10.29 -11.25 -9.17
C GLY A 181 -9.91 -9.87 -8.62
N GLN A 182 -9.41 -9.88 -7.38
CA GLN A 182 -9.03 -8.70 -6.60
C GLN A 182 -7.52 -8.60 -6.45
N VAL A 183 -7.03 -7.56 -5.78
CA VAL A 183 -5.60 -7.31 -5.58
C VAL A 183 -4.89 -8.49 -4.91
N GLN A 184 -5.52 -9.14 -3.91
CA GLN A 184 -4.95 -10.32 -3.23
C GLN A 184 -4.58 -11.45 -4.20
N ASP A 185 -5.28 -11.59 -5.33
CA ASP A 185 -5.05 -12.66 -6.31
C ASP A 185 -3.78 -12.40 -7.15
N PHE A 186 -3.19 -11.20 -7.03
CA PHE A 186 -2.00 -10.76 -7.77
C PHE A 186 -0.81 -10.44 -6.88
N VAL A 187 -0.97 -10.47 -5.56
CA VAL A 187 0.13 -10.20 -4.62
C VAL A 187 0.84 -11.49 -4.27
N ILE A 188 2.12 -11.57 -4.61
CA ILE A 188 2.99 -12.71 -4.32
C ILE A 188 3.52 -12.62 -2.89
N GLU A 189 4.06 -11.45 -2.54
CA GLU A 189 4.57 -11.16 -1.21
C GLU A 189 4.45 -9.67 -0.86
N ALA A 190 4.46 -9.37 0.42
CA ALA A 190 4.52 -8.00 0.92
C ALA A 190 5.46 -7.92 2.13
N LYS A 191 6.24 -6.85 2.21
CA LYS A 191 6.93 -6.48 3.44
C LYS A 191 5.99 -5.67 4.32
N ALA A 192 5.70 -6.18 5.51
CA ALA A 192 4.79 -5.57 6.46
C ALA A 192 5.51 -5.27 7.79
N ILE A 193 5.22 -4.12 8.38
CA ILE A 193 5.68 -3.76 9.72
C ILE A 193 4.48 -3.92 10.65
N PHE A 194 4.59 -4.84 11.62
CA PHE A 194 3.54 -5.11 12.57
C PHE A 194 3.66 -4.27 13.84
N SER A 195 2.72 -4.47 14.75
CA SER A 195 2.61 -3.70 15.99
C SER A 195 3.80 -3.81 16.93
N ASP A 196 4.66 -4.80 16.75
CA ASP A 196 5.93 -4.95 17.47
C ASP A 196 7.07 -4.07 16.91
N GLY A 197 6.82 -3.38 15.78
CA GLY A 197 7.79 -2.55 15.09
C GLY A 197 8.86 -3.34 14.33
N ASN A 198 8.63 -4.62 14.05
CA ASN A 198 9.51 -5.43 13.22
C ASN A 198 8.94 -5.58 11.81
N GLU A 199 9.83 -5.75 10.83
CA GLU A 199 9.47 -6.01 9.43
C GLU A 199 9.40 -7.51 9.18
N TYR A 200 8.34 -7.93 8.52
CA TYR A 200 8.08 -9.31 8.14
C TYR A 200 7.79 -9.40 6.65
N VAL A 201 8.20 -10.51 6.03
CA VAL A 201 7.76 -10.87 4.68
C VAL A 201 6.51 -11.73 4.82
N VAL A 202 5.40 -11.21 4.32
CA VAL A 202 4.10 -11.89 4.29
C VAL A 202 3.94 -12.50 2.90
N LYS A 203 3.71 -13.82 2.85
CA LYS A 203 3.48 -14.59 1.63
C LYS A 203 2.19 -15.38 1.77
N GLN A 204 1.69 -15.86 0.64
CA GLN A 204 0.63 -16.88 0.68
C GLN A 204 1.16 -18.15 1.33
N LEU A 205 0.32 -18.79 2.12
CA LEU A 205 0.62 -20.09 2.70
C LEU A 205 0.37 -21.15 1.61
N THR A 206 1.36 -22.02 1.39
CA THR A 206 1.15 -23.24 0.62
C THR A 206 0.38 -24.23 1.49
N GLU A 207 -0.64 -24.86 0.94
CA GLU A 207 -1.27 -26.03 1.58
C GLU A 207 -0.21 -27.16 1.60
N GLU A 208 0.19 -27.60 2.81
CA GLU A 208 0.99 -28.80 3.00
C GLU A 208 0.07 -30.04 2.97
#